data_8ff5aee25e82d53814098f970b72bceb
#
_entry.id   8ff5aee25e82d53814098f970b72bceb
#
_cell.length_a   1.000
_cell.length_b   1.000
_cell.length_c   1.000
_cell.angle_alpha   90.00
_cell.angle_beta   90.00
_cell.angle_gamma   90.00
#
_symmetry.space_group_name_H-M   'P 1'
#
loop_
_entity.id
_entity.type
_entity.pdbx_description
1 polymer ?
#
loop_
_entity_poly.entity_id
_entity_poly.type
_entity_poly.pdbx_seq_one_letter_code
_entity_poly.pdbx_strand_id
1 'polypeptide(L)' 'PHTGVKNKYLRMHLGLKVPEIGDLGLYVESYGILQWKESKAFYFDDSKLHRAWNNTNEDRIIFMIDFDPSTVELR' A
#
# COMPACT_ATOMS: atom_id res chain seq x y z
N PRO A 1 -26.04 2.46 -8.50
CA PRO A 1 -25.06 3.17 -9.32
C PRO A 1 -23.77 3.50 -8.63
N HIS A 2 -23.75 3.50 -7.36
CA HIS A 2 -22.54 3.91 -6.66
C HIS A 2 -21.77 2.76 -6.10
N THR A 3 -22.14 1.57 -6.46
CA THR A 3 -21.56 0.40 -5.82
C THR A 3 -20.07 0.31 -6.02
N GLY A 4 -19.59 0.68 -7.20
CA GLY A 4 -18.16 0.64 -7.44
C GLY A 4 -17.38 1.55 -6.54
N VAL A 5 -17.94 2.71 -6.25
CA VAL A 5 -17.27 3.68 -5.39
C VAL A 5 -17.23 3.18 -3.95
N LYS A 6 -18.32 2.55 -3.52
CA LYS A 6 -18.41 2.08 -2.15
C LYS A 6 -17.43 0.97 -1.83
N ASN A 7 -16.96 0.27 -2.85
CA ASN A 7 -16.07 -0.86 -2.65
C ASN A 7 -14.60 -0.49 -2.75
N LYS A 8 -14.31 0.77 -2.86
CA LYS A 8 -12.93 1.22 -2.94
C LYS A 8 -12.47 1.69 -1.59
N TYR A 9 -11.35 1.15 -1.17
CA TYR A 9 -10.74 1.54 0.09
C TYR A 9 -9.32 1.98 -0.21
N LEU A 10 -8.97 3.12 0.32
CA LEU A 10 -7.65 3.67 0.14
C LEU A 10 -6.79 3.28 1.33
N ARG A 11 -5.66 2.67 1.05
CA ARG A 11 -4.70 2.28 2.08
C ARG A 11 -3.40 3.01 1.87
N MET A 12 -2.86 3.55 2.95
CA MET A 12 -1.56 4.21 2.94
C MET A 12 -0.54 3.32 3.60
N HIS A 13 0.63 3.17 2.97
CA HIS A 13 1.79 2.51 3.56
C HIS A 13 2.90 3.53 3.72
N LEU A 14 3.44 3.62 4.92
CA LEU A 14 4.59 4.45 5.20
C LEU A 14 5.72 3.54 5.68
N GLY A 15 6.85 3.58 4.99
CA GLY A 15 8.00 2.76 5.38
C GLY A 15 8.67 3.32 6.60
N LEU A 16 8.71 2.55 7.68
CA LEU A 16 9.44 2.92 8.89
C LEU A 16 10.81 2.28 8.91
N LYS A 17 10.87 1.01 8.54
CA LYS A 17 12.12 0.28 8.39
C LYS A 17 11.99 -0.59 7.15
N VAL A 18 12.84 -0.36 6.16
CA VAL A 18 12.76 -1.08 4.89
C VAL A 18 14.15 -1.51 4.47
N PRO A 19 14.36 -2.82 4.24
CA PRO A 19 15.63 -3.28 3.67
C PRO A 19 15.88 -2.57 2.34
N GLU A 20 17.08 -2.05 2.18
CA GLU A 20 17.44 -1.34 0.95
C GLU A 20 17.81 -2.27 -0.18
N ILE A 21 18.23 -3.47 0.16
CA ILE A 21 18.72 -4.43 -0.82
C ILE A 21 17.95 -5.73 -0.62
N GLY A 22 17.56 -6.34 -1.72
CA GLY A 22 16.93 -7.62 -1.68
C GLY A 22 15.58 -7.64 -2.37
N ASP A 23 14.92 -8.77 -2.28
CA ASP A 23 13.66 -9.02 -2.97
C ASP A 23 12.51 -8.76 -2.02
N LEU A 24 11.89 -7.62 -2.16
CA LEU A 24 10.69 -7.29 -1.41
C LEU A 24 9.85 -6.31 -2.22
N GLY A 25 8.55 -6.31 -1.97
CA GLY A 25 7.67 -5.41 -2.72
C GLY A 25 6.21 -5.69 -2.44
N LEU A 26 5.38 -4.88 -3.06
CA LEU A 26 3.93 -5.03 -3.03
C LEU A 26 3.41 -5.00 -4.46
N TYR A 27 2.76 -6.07 -4.87
CA TYR A 27 2.09 -6.12 -6.16
C TYR A 27 0.64 -5.71 -5.97
N VAL A 28 0.16 -4.80 -6.78
CA VAL A 28 -1.24 -4.39 -6.79
C VAL A 28 -1.75 -4.51 -8.21
N GLU A 29 -2.84 -5.23 -8.36
CA GLU A 29 -3.48 -5.42 -9.66
C GLU A 29 -3.72 -4.08 -10.33
N SER A 30 -3.42 -3.99 -11.61
CA SER A 30 -3.55 -2.79 -12.44
C SER A 30 -2.46 -1.74 -12.22
N TYR A 31 -1.68 -1.87 -11.15
CA TYR A 31 -0.59 -0.92 -10.90
C TYR A 31 0.79 -1.53 -11.09
N GLY A 32 0.92 -2.82 -10.81
CA GLY A 32 2.21 -3.47 -10.85
C GLY A 32 2.87 -3.47 -9.49
N ILE A 33 4.19 -3.42 -9.47
CA ILE A 33 4.96 -3.57 -8.25
C ILE A 33 5.29 -2.21 -7.67
N LEU A 34 4.95 -2.03 -6.39
CA LEU A 34 5.27 -0.85 -5.62
C LEU A 34 6.36 -1.20 -4.62
N GLN A 35 7.30 -0.30 -4.46
CA GLN A 35 8.43 -0.51 -3.55
C GLN A 35 8.32 0.43 -2.36
N TRP A 36 8.54 -0.13 -1.17
CA TRP A 36 8.59 0.69 0.04
C TRP A 36 9.96 1.35 0.15
N LYS A 37 9.97 2.55 0.71
CA LYS A 37 11.19 3.25 1.06
C LYS A 37 10.98 3.91 2.40
N GLU A 38 12.04 3.98 3.20
CA GLU A 38 11.94 4.59 4.52
C GLU A 38 11.55 6.05 4.39
N SER A 39 10.64 6.47 5.24
CA SER A 39 10.13 7.84 5.31
C SER A 39 9.31 8.25 4.09
N LYS A 40 8.96 7.30 3.25
CA LYS A 40 8.13 7.57 2.07
C LYS A 40 6.83 6.82 2.18
N ALA A 41 5.77 7.47 1.74
CA ALA A 41 4.44 6.90 1.76
C ALA A 41 3.91 6.74 0.35
N PHE A 42 3.08 5.72 0.17
CA PHE A 42 2.29 5.62 -1.05
C PHE A 42 0.90 5.13 -0.67
N TYR A 43 -0.02 5.26 -1.61
CA TYR A 43 -1.42 4.90 -1.42
C TYR A 43 -1.84 3.95 -2.52
N PHE A 44 -2.72 3.02 -2.19
CA PHE A 44 -3.28 2.14 -3.21
C PHE A 44 -4.69 1.73 -2.81
N ASP A 45 -5.42 1.21 -3.80
CA ASP A 45 -6.79 0.75 -3.61
C ASP A 45 -6.75 -0.65 -3.02
N ASP A 46 -7.09 -0.76 -1.73
CA ASP A 46 -7.02 -2.03 -1.01
C ASP A 46 -8.05 -3.04 -1.51
N SER A 47 -9.04 -2.60 -2.27
CA SER A 47 -10.02 -3.53 -2.84
C SER A 47 -9.46 -4.30 -4.02
N LYS A 48 -8.34 -3.87 -4.58
CA LYS A 48 -7.68 -4.57 -5.66
C LYS A 48 -6.93 -5.78 -5.12
N LEU A 49 -6.82 -6.80 -5.95
CA LEU A 49 -5.99 -7.94 -5.60
C LEU A 49 -4.56 -7.46 -5.38
N HIS A 50 -3.98 -7.83 -4.27
CA HIS A 50 -2.62 -7.41 -3.96
C HIS A 50 -1.90 -8.47 -3.16
N ARG A 51 -0.57 -8.39 -3.19
CA ARG A 51 0.28 -9.36 -2.52
C ARG A 51 1.59 -8.69 -2.13
N ALA A 52 2.00 -8.91 -0.90
CA ALA A 52 3.25 -8.37 -0.38
C ALA A 52 4.22 -9.50 -0.11
N TRP A 53 5.51 -9.20 -0.24
CA TRP A 53 6.54 -10.19 0.10
C TRP A 53 7.79 -9.49 0.61
N ASN A 54 8.54 -10.23 1.42
CA ASN A 54 9.85 -9.79 1.91
C ASN A 54 10.74 -11.03 1.99
N ASN A 55 11.58 -11.21 1.01
CA ASN A 55 12.50 -12.33 0.93
C ASN A 55 13.92 -11.92 1.32
N THR A 56 14.03 -10.90 2.17
CA THR A 56 15.32 -10.46 2.69
C THR A 56 15.55 -11.08 4.05
N ASN A 57 16.74 -10.86 4.60
CA ASN A 57 17.09 -11.31 5.94
C ASN A 57 16.74 -10.29 7.02
N GLU A 58 16.09 -9.20 6.65
CA GLU A 58 15.78 -8.12 7.57
C GLU A 58 14.29 -7.92 7.68
N ASP A 59 13.87 -7.40 8.81
CA ASP A 59 12.46 -7.08 9.02
C ASP A 59 12.07 -5.83 8.25
N ARG A 60 10.84 -5.83 7.79
CA ARG A 60 10.22 -4.67 7.20
C ARG A 60 9.14 -4.19 8.15
N ILE A 61 9.17 -2.91 8.49
CA ILE A 61 8.17 -2.32 9.37
C ILE A 61 7.46 -1.22 8.60
N ILE A 62 6.15 -1.37 8.46
CA ILE A 62 5.31 -0.46 7.69
C ILE A 62 4.20 0.05 8.59
N PHE A 63 3.98 1.35 8.56
CA PHE A 63 2.82 1.96 9.19
C PHE A 63 1.71 2.02 8.16
N MET A 64 0.54 1.49 8.50
CA MET A 64 -0.59 1.43 7.58
C MET A 64 -1.77 2.19 8.12
N ILE A 65 -2.44 2.94 7.25
CA ILE A 65 -3.70 3.58 7.58
C ILE A 65 -4.69 3.27 6.46
N ASP A 66 -5.87 2.82 6.85
CA ASP A 66 -6.96 2.62 5.91
C ASP A 66 -7.91 3.80 5.99
N PHE A 67 -8.27 4.32 4.83
CA PHE A 67 -9.22 5.42 4.73
C PHE A 67 -10.50 4.92 4.09
N ASP A 68 -11.60 5.38 4.63
CA ASP A 68 -12.89 5.23 3.96
C ASP A 68 -13.01 6.40 2.99
N PRO A 69 -13.01 6.16 1.68
CA PRO A 69 -13.07 7.26 0.72
C PRO A 69 -14.26 8.17 0.90
N SER A 70 -15.34 7.66 1.47
CA SER A 70 -16.53 8.48 1.66
C SER A 70 -16.33 9.53 2.75
N THR A 71 -15.31 9.39 3.57
CA THR A 71 -15.02 10.36 4.64
C THR A 71 -13.81 11.22 4.33
N VAL A 72 -13.13 10.98 3.21
CA VAL A 72 -11.97 11.76 2.82
C VAL A 72 -12.43 12.94 1.98
N GLU A 73 -12.05 14.13 2.41
CA GLU A 73 -12.40 15.33 1.69
C GLU A 73 -11.21 15.78 0.88
N LEU A 74 -11.37 15.76 -0.44
CA LEU A 74 -10.30 16.13 -1.35
C LEU A 74 -10.52 17.56 -1.81
N ARG A 75 -9.54 18.38 -1.61
CA ARG A 75 -9.63 19.80 -1.98
C ARG A 75 -8.49 20.23 -2.85
#